data_fa723bee4971549e26831e9db73b1b71
#
_entry.id   fa723bee4971549e26831e9db73b1b71
#
_cell.length_a   1.000
_cell.length_b   1.000
_cell.length_c   1.000
_cell.angle_alpha   90.00
_cell.angle_beta   90.00
_cell.angle_gamma   90.00
#
_symmetry.space_group_name_H-M   'P 1'
#
loop_
_entity.id
_entity.type
_entity.pdbx_description
1 polymer ?
#
loop_
_entity_poly.entity_id
_entity_poly.type
_entity_poly.pdbx_seq_one_letter_code
_entity_poly.pdbx_strand_id
1 'polypeptide(L)'
;MKILSIALIIAVALLFVAAQASADSEFSSLITSMDVQAEANMADFQVRLGAYFDASSSQVETIIRSVDRPGDAYMCFRVAEITKKPVEIVLKEYRANKGRGWGVIAKNLGIKPGSREFHELKKDKLASAAGKGKGKDKGKGKGKGKDKD
;
A
#
# COMPACT_ATOMS: atom_id res chain seq x y z
N MET A 1 30.70 30.88 -18.09
CA MET A 1 30.14 30.49 -16.79
C MET A 1 28.62 30.16 -16.83
N LYS A 2 27.78 30.86 -17.60
CA LYS A 2 26.32 30.59 -17.66
C LYS A 2 25.95 29.25 -18.29
N ILE A 3 26.73 28.75 -19.25
CA ILE A 3 26.41 27.49 -19.98
C ILE A 3 26.67 26.26 -19.10
N LEU A 4 27.70 26.27 -18.26
CA LEU A 4 28.00 25.19 -17.32
C LEU A 4 26.92 25.04 -16.23
N SER A 5 26.36 26.16 -15.78
CA SER A 5 25.29 26.17 -14.78
C SER A 5 23.99 25.58 -15.33
N ILE A 6 23.67 25.85 -16.60
CA ILE A 6 22.47 25.33 -17.27
C ILE A 6 22.60 23.81 -17.49
N ALA A 7 23.76 23.34 -17.92
CA ALA A 7 24.02 21.91 -18.12
C ALA A 7 23.92 21.10 -16.80
N LEU A 8 24.39 21.68 -15.70
CA LEU A 8 24.30 21.06 -14.38
C LEU A 8 22.82 20.96 -13.89
N ILE A 9 22.02 22.00 -14.12
CA ILE A 9 20.60 22.01 -13.75
C ILE A 9 19.82 20.98 -14.58
N ILE A 10 20.11 20.82 -15.86
CA ILE A 10 19.46 19.84 -16.74
C ILE A 10 19.84 18.41 -16.31
N ALA A 11 21.10 18.17 -15.95
CA ALA A 11 21.56 16.85 -15.49
C ALA A 11 20.91 16.44 -14.16
N VAL A 12 20.74 17.36 -13.22
CA VAL A 12 20.05 17.12 -11.95
C VAL A 12 18.54 16.88 -12.18
N ALA A 13 17.92 17.58 -13.10
CA ALA A 13 16.51 17.39 -13.45
C ALA A 13 16.27 16.02 -14.11
N LEU A 14 17.17 15.56 -14.97
CA LEU A 14 17.09 14.23 -15.61
C LEU A 14 17.26 13.07 -14.62
N LEU A 15 18.13 13.21 -13.62
CA LEU A 15 18.30 12.22 -12.55
C LEU A 15 17.04 12.12 -11.67
N PHE A 16 16.33 13.21 -11.46
CA PHE A 16 15.10 13.23 -10.66
C PHE A 16 13.92 12.54 -11.37
N VAL A 17 13.84 12.65 -12.70
CA VAL A 17 12.79 11.99 -13.51
C VAL A 17 12.99 10.47 -13.54
N ALA A 18 14.21 9.97 -13.61
CA ALA A 18 14.48 8.54 -13.64
C ALA A 18 14.10 7.84 -12.33
N ALA A 19 14.26 8.51 -11.17
CA ALA A 19 13.89 7.95 -9.88
C ALA A 19 12.35 7.84 -9.69
N GLN A 20 11.57 8.67 -10.35
CA GLN A 20 10.10 8.63 -10.28
C GLN A 20 9.52 7.49 -11.13
N ALA A 21 10.05 7.21 -12.29
CA ALA A 21 9.57 6.13 -13.17
C ALA A 21 9.70 4.75 -12.52
N SER A 22 10.74 4.51 -11.71
CA SER A 22 10.93 3.25 -10.98
C SER A 22 9.95 3.08 -9.83
N ALA A 23 9.62 4.15 -9.13
CA ALA A 23 8.66 4.13 -8.03
C ALA A 23 7.22 3.86 -8.51
N ASP A 24 6.82 4.45 -9.63
CA ASP A 24 5.48 4.26 -10.21
C ASP A 24 5.28 2.82 -10.70
N SER A 25 6.31 2.15 -11.21
CA SER A 25 6.23 0.74 -11.60
C SER A 25 6.01 -0.20 -10.40
N GLU A 26 6.63 0.07 -9.25
CA GLU A 26 6.46 -0.73 -8.04
C GLU A 26 5.07 -0.56 -7.41
N PHE A 27 4.51 0.64 -7.40
CA PHE A 27 3.12 0.87 -6.99
C PHE A 27 2.14 0.23 -7.96
N SER A 28 2.41 0.28 -9.25
CA SER A 28 1.58 -0.35 -10.27
C SER A 28 1.47 -1.87 -10.06
N SER A 29 2.56 -2.56 -9.74
CA SER A 29 2.57 -3.99 -9.43
C SER A 29 1.73 -4.31 -8.20
N LEU A 30 1.86 -3.53 -7.14
CA LEU A 30 1.09 -3.70 -5.91
C LEU A 30 -0.41 -3.47 -6.16
N ILE A 31 -0.77 -2.41 -6.87
CA ILE A 31 -2.15 -2.09 -7.21
C ILE A 31 -2.77 -3.22 -8.05
N THR A 32 -2.04 -3.72 -9.04
CA THR A 32 -2.50 -4.85 -9.87
C THR A 32 -2.70 -6.12 -9.02
N SER A 33 -1.82 -6.40 -8.08
CA SER A 33 -2.01 -7.52 -7.15
C SER A 33 -3.28 -7.37 -6.30
N MET A 34 -3.59 -6.16 -5.85
CA MET A 34 -4.83 -5.87 -5.11
C MET A 34 -6.08 -6.03 -5.99
N ASP A 35 -6.01 -5.56 -7.25
CA ASP A 35 -7.12 -5.72 -8.20
C ASP A 35 -7.42 -7.19 -8.46
N VAL A 36 -6.41 -8.02 -8.69
CA VAL A 36 -6.59 -9.47 -8.87
C VAL A 36 -7.24 -10.12 -7.65
N GLN A 37 -6.87 -9.71 -6.43
CA GLN A 37 -7.50 -10.19 -5.21
C GLN A 37 -8.97 -9.76 -5.11
N ALA A 38 -9.28 -8.53 -5.49
CA ALA A 38 -10.65 -8.00 -5.50
C ALA A 38 -11.52 -8.66 -6.59
N GLU A 39 -10.97 -8.89 -7.78
CA GLU A 39 -11.64 -9.61 -8.88
C GLU A 39 -11.96 -11.06 -8.49
N ALA A 40 -11.06 -11.72 -7.78
CA ALA A 40 -11.28 -13.08 -7.30
C ALA A 40 -12.44 -13.15 -6.27
N ASN A 41 -12.52 -12.22 -5.35
CA ASN A 41 -13.62 -12.09 -4.38
C ASN A 41 -13.66 -10.69 -3.75
N MET A 42 -14.51 -9.82 -4.31
CA MET A 42 -14.68 -8.44 -3.83
C MET A 42 -15.17 -8.37 -2.38
N ALA A 43 -16.08 -9.23 -1.97
CA ALA A 43 -16.61 -9.21 -0.61
C ALA A 43 -15.49 -9.57 0.42
N ASP A 44 -14.70 -10.59 0.14
CA ASP A 44 -13.56 -10.95 0.98
C ASP A 44 -12.49 -9.84 0.99
N PHE A 45 -12.22 -9.23 -0.13
CA PHE A 45 -11.30 -8.10 -0.23
C PHE A 45 -11.74 -6.92 0.64
N GLN A 46 -13.03 -6.55 0.61
CA GLN A 46 -13.61 -5.49 1.46
C GLN A 46 -13.49 -5.82 2.95
N VAL A 47 -13.81 -7.05 3.33
CA VAL A 47 -13.69 -7.51 4.72
C VAL A 47 -12.24 -7.41 5.21
N ARG A 48 -11.28 -7.85 4.40
CA ARG A 48 -9.85 -7.78 4.75
C ARG A 48 -9.34 -6.35 4.84
N LEU A 49 -9.78 -5.46 3.95
CA LEU A 49 -9.47 -4.02 4.06
C LEU A 49 -9.98 -3.45 5.38
N GLY A 50 -11.27 -3.67 5.71
CA GLY A 50 -11.87 -3.19 6.94
C GLY A 50 -11.15 -3.72 8.17
N ALA A 51 -10.90 -5.02 8.23
CA ALA A 51 -10.23 -5.66 9.35
C ALA A 51 -8.78 -5.21 9.54
N TYR A 52 -8.04 -5.01 8.45
CA TYR A 52 -6.63 -4.62 8.52
C TYR A 52 -6.45 -3.15 8.93
N PHE A 53 -7.27 -2.26 8.37
CA PHE A 53 -7.14 -0.81 8.59
C PHE A 53 -8.07 -0.26 9.68
N ASP A 54 -8.79 -1.13 10.39
CA ASP A 54 -9.80 -0.76 11.39
C ASP A 54 -10.83 0.24 10.83
N ALA A 55 -11.30 -0.05 9.62
CA ALA A 55 -12.26 0.77 8.90
C ALA A 55 -13.64 0.10 8.86
N SER A 56 -14.71 0.89 9.01
CA SER A 56 -16.07 0.37 8.88
C SER A 56 -16.37 -0.10 7.45
N SER A 57 -17.30 -1.06 7.30
CA SER A 57 -17.72 -1.56 5.99
C SER A 57 -18.23 -0.43 5.09
N SER A 58 -18.97 0.52 5.65
CA SER A 58 -19.47 1.69 4.90
C SER A 58 -18.34 2.61 4.42
N GLN A 59 -17.30 2.80 5.22
CA GLN A 59 -16.13 3.58 4.82
C GLN A 59 -15.35 2.87 3.71
N VAL A 60 -15.10 1.56 3.85
CA VAL A 60 -14.43 0.75 2.82
C VAL A 60 -15.19 0.83 1.50
N GLU A 61 -16.51 0.61 1.52
CA GLU A 61 -17.35 0.67 0.33
C GLU A 61 -17.32 2.07 -0.32
N THR A 62 -17.40 3.13 0.48
CA THR A 62 -17.33 4.51 0.01
C THR A 62 -16.00 4.80 -0.70
N ILE A 63 -14.89 4.36 -0.13
CA ILE A 63 -13.56 4.57 -0.74
C ILE A 63 -13.45 3.77 -2.04
N ILE A 64 -13.83 2.48 -2.05
CA ILE A 64 -13.80 1.64 -3.27
C ILE A 64 -14.61 2.25 -4.41
N ARG A 65 -15.82 2.74 -4.13
CA ARG A 65 -16.66 3.40 -5.14
C ARG A 65 -16.12 4.76 -5.61
N SER A 66 -15.17 5.32 -4.91
CA SER A 66 -14.62 6.67 -5.15
C SER A 66 -13.32 6.70 -5.92
N VAL A 67 -12.74 5.54 -6.20
CA VAL A 67 -11.48 5.35 -6.93
C VAL A 67 -11.72 4.57 -8.23
N ASP A 68 -10.72 4.55 -9.11
CA ASP A 68 -10.86 3.86 -10.40
C ASP A 68 -10.68 2.34 -10.29
N ARG A 69 -9.87 1.89 -9.36
CA ARG A 69 -9.48 0.50 -9.18
C ARG A 69 -9.53 0.12 -7.70
N PRO A 70 -9.90 -1.12 -7.35
CA PRO A 70 -9.86 -1.60 -5.96
C PRO A 70 -8.47 -1.44 -5.29
N GLY A 71 -7.41 -1.62 -6.07
CA GLY A 71 -6.04 -1.42 -5.60
C GLY A 71 -5.74 0.04 -5.22
N ASP A 72 -6.39 1.02 -5.84
CA ASP A 72 -6.28 2.42 -5.42
C ASP A 72 -6.95 2.68 -4.07
N ALA A 73 -8.04 1.95 -3.76
CA ALA A 73 -8.64 2.00 -2.42
C ALA A 73 -7.66 1.49 -1.36
N TYR A 74 -6.99 0.36 -1.61
CA TYR A 74 -5.93 -0.13 -0.74
C TYR A 74 -4.84 0.94 -0.51
N MET A 75 -4.38 1.60 -1.58
CA MET A 75 -3.38 2.66 -1.49
C MET A 75 -3.87 3.87 -0.68
N CYS A 76 -5.15 4.26 -0.80
CA CYS A 76 -5.74 5.31 0.04
C CYS A 76 -5.60 4.97 1.53
N PHE A 77 -5.97 3.76 1.94
CA PHE A 77 -5.87 3.33 3.33
C PHE A 77 -4.40 3.20 3.78
N ARG A 78 -3.50 2.70 2.93
CA ARG A 78 -2.07 2.59 3.27
C ARG A 78 -1.41 3.95 3.51
N VAL A 79 -1.67 4.91 2.64
CA VAL A 79 -1.13 6.28 2.81
C VAL A 79 -1.73 6.93 4.06
N ALA A 80 -3.02 6.74 4.32
CA ALA A 80 -3.69 7.22 5.53
C ALA A 80 -3.04 6.65 6.80
N GLU A 81 -2.79 5.33 6.82
CA GLU A 81 -2.13 4.64 7.93
C GLU A 81 -0.73 5.19 8.20
N ILE A 82 0.09 5.35 7.17
CA ILE A 82 1.48 5.82 7.28
C ILE A 82 1.54 7.29 7.67
N THR A 83 0.70 8.13 7.08
CA THR A 83 0.70 9.58 7.32
C THR A 83 -0.09 10.00 8.56
N LYS A 84 -0.84 9.06 9.17
CA LYS A 84 -1.80 9.33 10.27
C LYS A 84 -2.86 10.38 9.91
N LYS A 85 -3.19 10.48 8.62
CA LYS A 85 -4.24 11.37 8.10
C LYS A 85 -5.53 10.58 7.88
N PRO A 86 -6.71 11.22 7.99
CA PRO A 86 -7.97 10.61 7.58
C PRO A 86 -7.91 10.15 6.12
N VAL A 87 -8.52 9.00 5.81
CA VAL A 87 -8.51 8.43 4.45
C VAL A 87 -9.20 9.35 3.44
N GLU A 88 -10.15 10.17 3.89
CA GLU A 88 -10.85 11.17 3.09
C GLU A 88 -9.91 12.26 2.56
N ILE A 89 -8.89 12.61 3.34
CA ILE A 89 -7.85 13.57 2.92
C ILE A 89 -6.99 12.94 1.82
N VAL A 90 -6.65 11.66 1.97
CA VAL A 90 -5.91 10.93 0.95
C VAL A 90 -6.73 10.79 -0.34
N LEU A 91 -8.02 10.46 -0.22
CA LEU A 91 -8.94 10.38 -1.35
C LEU A 91 -9.07 11.72 -2.10
N LYS A 92 -9.13 12.83 -1.37
CA LYS A 92 -9.14 14.18 -1.96
C LYS A 92 -7.86 14.43 -2.77
N GLU A 93 -6.71 14.07 -2.23
CA GLU A 93 -5.41 14.22 -2.91
C GLU A 93 -5.31 13.29 -4.13
N TYR A 94 -5.80 12.05 -4.03
CA TYR A 94 -5.91 11.11 -5.15
C TYR A 94 -6.70 11.72 -6.31
N ARG A 95 -7.88 12.26 -6.02
CA ARG A 95 -8.74 12.90 -7.05
C ARG A 95 -8.10 14.13 -7.69
N ALA A 96 -7.41 14.94 -6.90
CA ALA A 96 -6.71 16.14 -7.39
C ALA A 96 -5.50 15.81 -8.28
N ASN A 97 -4.88 14.66 -8.09
CA ASN A 97 -3.68 14.20 -8.80
C ASN A 97 -3.91 12.92 -9.60
N LYS A 98 -5.15 12.66 -10.01
CA LYS A 98 -5.51 11.50 -10.81
C LYS A 98 -4.63 11.39 -12.07
N GLY A 99 -4.04 10.20 -12.29
CA GLY A 99 -3.13 9.95 -13.41
C GLY A 99 -1.69 10.42 -13.24
N ARG A 100 -1.34 11.05 -12.11
CA ARG A 100 0.04 11.46 -11.81
C ARG A 100 0.85 10.41 -11.04
N GLY A 101 0.23 9.30 -10.68
CA GLY A 101 0.86 8.20 -9.96
C GLY A 101 0.89 8.36 -8.44
N TRP A 102 0.96 7.24 -7.74
CA TRP A 102 0.97 7.20 -6.28
C TRP A 102 2.23 7.77 -5.65
N GLY A 103 3.35 7.80 -6.38
CA GLY A 103 4.57 8.46 -5.93
C GLY A 103 4.37 9.96 -5.69
N VAL A 104 3.64 10.64 -6.57
CA VAL A 104 3.30 12.06 -6.45
C VAL A 104 2.34 12.30 -5.30
N ILE A 105 1.28 11.50 -5.20
CA ILE A 105 0.27 11.58 -4.14
C ILE A 105 0.91 11.39 -2.75
N ALA A 106 1.72 10.36 -2.60
CA ALA A 106 2.45 10.08 -1.36
C ALA A 106 3.37 11.24 -0.95
N LYS A 107 4.12 11.79 -1.91
CA LYS A 107 5.01 12.95 -1.70
C LYS A 107 4.22 14.17 -1.22
N ASN A 108 3.10 14.50 -1.87
CA ASN A 108 2.25 15.64 -1.50
C ASN A 108 1.68 15.49 -0.08
N LEU A 109 1.45 14.27 0.36
CA LEU A 109 0.95 13.95 1.70
C LEU A 109 2.06 13.82 2.77
N GLY A 110 3.32 14.03 2.38
CA GLY A 110 4.47 14.11 3.28
C GLY A 110 5.35 12.85 3.34
N ILE A 111 5.09 11.84 2.50
CA ILE A 111 5.95 10.65 2.39
C ILE A 111 7.08 10.96 1.41
N LYS A 112 8.29 11.13 1.90
CA LYS A 112 9.45 11.46 1.05
C LYS A 112 9.89 10.25 0.23
N PRO A 113 10.12 10.41 -1.10
CA PRO A 113 10.72 9.36 -1.92
C PRO A 113 12.03 8.85 -1.31
N GLY A 114 12.19 7.52 -1.25
CA GLY A 114 13.36 6.88 -0.66
C GLY A 114 13.38 6.80 0.87
N SER A 115 12.38 7.37 1.57
CA SER A 115 12.25 7.23 3.02
C SER A 115 11.81 5.81 3.41
N ARG A 116 11.94 5.48 4.70
CA ARG A 116 11.44 4.22 5.26
C ARG A 116 9.94 4.06 5.02
N GLU A 117 9.18 5.12 5.22
CA GLU A 117 7.74 5.18 5.00
C GLU A 117 7.38 4.91 3.54
N PHE A 118 8.17 5.42 2.60
CA PHE A 118 8.01 5.18 1.18
C PHE A 118 8.24 3.71 0.82
N HIS A 119 9.26 3.06 1.42
CA HIS A 119 9.50 1.63 1.26
C HIS A 119 8.42 0.77 1.92
N GLU A 120 7.88 1.19 3.07
CA GLU A 120 6.75 0.52 3.71
C GLU A 120 5.47 0.61 2.88
N LEU A 121 5.24 1.72 2.18
CA LEU A 121 4.07 1.90 1.32
C LEU A 121 3.99 0.86 0.18
N LYS A 122 5.12 0.37 -0.30
CA LYS A 122 5.23 -0.61 -1.38
C LYS A 122 4.94 -2.06 -0.96
N LYS A 123 4.75 -2.33 0.33
CA LYS A 123 4.55 -3.69 0.85
C LYS A 123 3.07 -4.08 0.84
N ASP A 124 2.79 -5.27 0.31
CA ASP A 124 1.48 -5.91 0.46
C ASP A 124 1.26 -6.34 1.93
N LYS A 125 0.40 -5.62 2.63
CA LYS A 125 0.06 -5.92 4.02
C LYS A 125 -1.12 -6.88 4.15
N LEU A 126 -1.99 -6.97 3.16
CA LEU A 126 -3.12 -7.90 3.18
C LEU A 126 -2.64 -9.34 3.03
N ALA A 127 -1.68 -9.61 2.13
CA ALA A 127 -1.08 -10.93 2.00
C ALA A 127 -0.32 -11.35 3.26
N SER A 128 0.43 -10.42 3.87
CA SER A 128 1.18 -10.72 5.10
C SER A 128 0.27 -10.91 6.33
N ALA A 129 -0.91 -10.29 6.37
CA ALA A 129 -1.90 -10.52 7.43
C ALA A 129 -2.57 -11.90 7.31
N ALA A 130 -2.90 -12.32 6.09
CA ALA A 130 -3.48 -13.65 5.82
C ALA A 130 -2.55 -14.81 6.24
N GLY A 131 -1.24 -14.63 6.11
CA GLY A 131 -0.24 -15.62 6.51
C GLY A 131 -0.07 -15.81 8.03
N LYS A 132 -0.47 -14.84 8.85
CA LYS A 132 -0.38 -14.91 10.31
C LYS A 132 -1.50 -15.71 10.97
N GLY A 133 -2.59 -16.00 10.28
CA GLY A 133 -3.73 -16.75 10.81
C GLY A 133 -3.59 -18.27 10.76
N LYS A 134 -2.57 -18.84 10.13
CA LYS A 134 -2.42 -20.29 9.90
C LYS A 134 -1.27 -20.96 10.67
N GLY A 135 -0.99 -20.50 11.88
CA GLY A 135 0.16 -21.02 12.63
C GLY A 135 0.01 -21.08 14.14
N LYS A 136 -1.10 -21.64 14.68
CA LYS A 136 -1.16 -22.06 16.07
C LYS A 136 -2.14 -23.22 16.25
N ASP A 137 -1.75 -24.38 15.77
CA ASP A 137 -2.26 -25.62 16.31
C ASP A 137 -1.10 -26.65 16.29
N LYS A 138 -0.18 -26.51 17.23
CA LYS A 138 0.70 -27.60 17.66
C LYS A 138 0.10 -28.21 18.91
N GLY A 139 -0.78 -29.15 18.70
CA GLY A 139 -1.21 -30.09 19.73
C GLY A 139 0.01 -30.77 20.32
N LYS A 140 0.35 -30.40 21.55
CA LYS A 140 1.38 -31.03 22.35
C LYS A 140 0.76 -32.28 23.05
N GLY A 141 0.65 -33.35 22.30
CA GLY A 141 0.32 -34.67 22.87
C GLY A 141 1.52 -35.22 23.63
N LYS A 142 1.53 -35.04 24.95
CA LYS A 142 2.49 -35.63 25.84
C LYS A 142 1.87 -36.92 26.40
N GLY A 143 2.02 -38.02 25.67
CA GLY A 143 1.74 -39.36 26.19
C GLY A 143 2.90 -39.84 27.05
N LYS A 144 2.70 -39.87 28.35
CA LYS A 144 3.60 -40.49 29.34
C LYS A 144 2.94 -41.77 29.75
N GLY A 145 3.26 -42.88 29.07
CA GLY A 145 2.99 -44.22 29.53
C GLY A 145 4.17 -44.69 30.41
N LYS A 146 3.86 -44.95 31.65
CA LYS A 146 4.77 -45.55 32.62
C LYS A 146 4.08 -46.81 33.07
N ASP A 147 4.53 -47.94 32.58
CA ASP A 147 4.16 -49.22 33.13
C ASP A 147 5.36 -49.75 33.91
N LYS A 148 5.10 -50.00 35.17
CA LYS A 148 5.86 -50.87 36.08
C LYS A 148 5.01 -52.09 36.33
N ASP A 149 5.56 -53.19 36.10
CA ASP A 149 5.79 -54.38 36.92
C ASP A 149 6.05 -55.56 36.03
#